data_cdc41785e1a9c280c733ebff1777d187
#
_entry.id   cdc41785e1a9c280c733ebff1777d187
#
_cell.length_a   1.000
_cell.length_b   1.000
_cell.length_c   1.000
_cell.angle_alpha   90.00
_cell.angle_beta   90.00
_cell.angle_gamma   90.00
#
_symmetry.space_group_name_H-M   'P 1'
#
loop_
_entity.id
_entity.type
_entity.pdbx_description
1 polymer ?
#
loop_
_entity_poly.entity_id
_entity_poly.type
_entity_poly.pdbx_seq_one_letter_code
_entity_poly.pdbx_strand_id
1 'polypeptide(L)'
;GLGDVYKRQGYMRKVLVNLVSNAIKFTPDNGRIDIFVASVRGKNGEKLLYMNVCDTGHGLVAEDLEKIFDRFYQSKKSTKYPVYGQSGTGIGLFLCKRIVYLHGGEIFARNNHRQGASFRMFMPLIPGVRVETNGEVVVQPNNVYLPDTLQPEDTQKKETILIVEDNKDMRSYIRTLLVGNYRLFEAGDGQEALEIVQKHTVDLIVSDLMMPVMDGMELSRRIKENLATSHIPFLMLTALRSDVQ
;
A
#
# COMPACT_ATOMS: atom_id res chain seq x y z
N GLY A 1 -0.78 3.52 -24.45
CA GLY A 1 -2.20 3.29 -24.78
C GLY A 1 -3.12 3.44 -23.58
N LEU A 2 -4.42 3.27 -23.76
CA LEU A 2 -5.45 3.36 -22.68
C LEU A 2 -5.09 2.48 -21.47
N GLY A 3 -4.54 1.28 -21.67
CA GLY A 3 -4.10 0.39 -20.59
C GLY A 3 -3.02 0.98 -19.67
N ASP A 4 -2.17 1.84 -20.16
CA ASP A 4 -1.13 2.49 -19.36
C ASP A 4 -1.70 3.62 -18.48
N VAL A 5 -2.75 4.28 -18.96
CA VAL A 5 -3.47 5.32 -18.19
C VAL A 5 -4.20 4.69 -17.00
N TYR A 6 -4.91 3.59 -17.21
CA TYR A 6 -5.60 2.87 -16.12
C TYR A 6 -4.63 2.30 -15.08
N LYS A 7 -3.49 1.72 -15.50
CA LYS A 7 -2.45 1.26 -14.58
C LYS A 7 -1.91 2.40 -13.72
N ARG A 8 -1.69 3.58 -14.32
CA ARG A 8 -1.20 4.76 -13.59
C ARG A 8 -2.22 5.29 -12.57
N GLN A 9 -3.52 5.30 -12.92
CA GLN A 9 -4.57 5.66 -11.96
C GLN A 9 -4.58 4.74 -10.73
N GLY A 10 -4.43 3.43 -10.94
CA GLY A 10 -4.31 2.46 -9.85
C GLY A 10 -3.12 2.73 -8.92
N TYR A 11 -1.96 3.09 -9.49
CA TYR A 11 -0.77 3.43 -8.69
C TYR A 11 -0.93 4.74 -7.92
N MET A 12 -1.54 5.76 -8.53
CA MET A 12 -1.80 7.03 -7.85
C MET A 12 -2.79 6.87 -6.70
N ARG A 13 -3.84 6.07 -6.89
CA ARG A 13 -4.76 5.72 -5.81
C ARG A 13 -4.04 5.08 -4.62
N LYS A 14 -3.10 4.17 -4.87
CA LYS A 14 -2.28 3.54 -3.81
C LYS A 14 -1.45 4.56 -3.05
N VAL A 15 -0.79 5.48 -3.75
CA VAL A 15 -0.02 6.55 -3.12
C VAL A 15 -0.92 7.41 -2.24
N LEU A 16 -2.06 7.87 -2.77
CA LEU A 16 -3.00 8.71 -2.04
C LEU A 16 -3.53 7.99 -0.79
N VAL A 17 -3.99 6.75 -0.93
CA VAL A 17 -4.51 5.95 0.20
C VAL A 17 -3.46 5.78 1.30
N ASN A 18 -2.20 5.48 0.96
CA ASN A 18 -1.13 5.37 1.95
C ASN A 18 -0.85 6.69 2.67
N LEU A 19 -0.77 7.81 1.93
CA LEU A 19 -0.51 9.11 2.54
C LEU A 19 -1.67 9.56 3.44
N VAL A 20 -2.90 9.37 3.00
CA VAL A 20 -4.11 9.74 3.77
C VAL A 20 -4.26 8.82 4.99
N SER A 21 -4.05 7.52 4.86
CA SER A 21 -4.08 6.58 5.99
C SER A 21 -3.05 6.96 7.06
N ASN A 22 -1.83 7.33 6.65
CA ASN A 22 -0.83 7.83 7.59
C ASN A 22 -1.28 9.14 8.26
N ALA A 23 -1.82 10.09 7.50
CA ALA A 23 -2.33 11.33 8.05
C ALA A 23 -3.44 11.08 9.09
N ILE A 24 -4.40 10.20 8.80
CA ILE A 24 -5.46 9.81 9.74
C ILE A 24 -4.86 9.17 11.01
N LYS A 25 -3.91 8.25 10.83
CA LYS A 25 -3.28 7.53 11.93
C LYS A 25 -2.55 8.45 12.92
N PHE A 26 -1.90 9.50 12.43
CA PHE A 26 -1.04 10.36 13.24
C PHE A 26 -1.66 11.72 13.60
N THR A 27 -2.88 11.97 13.16
CA THR A 27 -3.65 13.17 13.52
C THR A 27 -4.54 12.83 14.73
N PRO A 28 -4.48 13.60 15.83
CA PRO A 28 -5.35 13.38 16.97
C PRO A 28 -6.81 13.73 16.65
N ASP A 29 -7.72 13.32 17.55
CA ASP A 29 -9.13 13.72 17.50
C ASP A 29 -9.22 15.26 17.46
N ASN A 30 -10.12 15.79 16.61
CA ASN A 30 -10.25 17.21 16.30
C ASN A 30 -9.06 17.84 15.53
N GLY A 31 -8.11 17.05 15.05
CA GLY A 31 -7.10 17.50 14.10
C GLY A 31 -7.65 17.68 12.70
N ARG A 32 -6.83 18.21 11.79
CA ARG A 32 -7.21 18.48 10.39
C ARG A 32 -6.24 17.82 9.42
N ILE A 33 -6.77 17.35 8.32
CA ILE A 33 -6.02 16.82 7.18
C ILE A 33 -6.44 17.61 5.95
N ASP A 34 -5.48 18.22 5.28
CA ASP A 34 -5.70 18.97 4.04
C ASP A 34 -5.01 18.24 2.88
N ILE A 35 -5.71 18.10 1.76
CA ILE A 35 -5.18 17.50 0.54
C ILE A 35 -5.23 18.55 -0.57
N PHE A 36 -4.05 18.87 -1.12
CA PHE A 36 -3.92 19.83 -2.22
C PHE A 36 -3.46 19.07 -3.48
N VAL A 37 -4.16 19.30 -4.57
CA VAL A 37 -3.79 18.76 -5.88
C VAL A 37 -3.81 19.89 -6.89
N ALA A 38 -2.73 20.06 -7.63
CA ALA A 38 -2.61 21.12 -8.63
C ALA A 38 -1.74 20.69 -9.81
N SER A 39 -1.94 21.33 -10.95
CA SER A 39 -0.97 21.30 -12.04
C SER A 39 -0.03 22.49 -11.89
N VAL A 40 1.26 22.21 -11.82
CA VAL A 40 2.31 23.23 -11.68
C VAL A 40 3.31 23.13 -12.85
N ARG A 41 4.10 24.18 -13.05
CA ARG A 41 5.22 24.15 -14.02
C ARG A 41 6.52 23.83 -13.29
N GLY A 42 7.24 22.83 -13.79
CA GLY A 42 8.59 22.52 -13.36
C GLY A 42 9.64 23.54 -13.84
N LYS A 43 10.87 23.34 -13.45
CA LYS A 43 11.97 24.27 -13.76
C LYS A 43 12.26 24.40 -15.25
N ASN A 44 12.01 23.37 -16.02
CA ASN A 44 12.22 23.33 -17.50
C ASN A 44 10.93 23.63 -18.27
N GLY A 45 9.88 24.15 -17.59
CA GLY A 45 8.61 24.49 -18.21
C GLY A 45 7.63 23.32 -18.39
N GLU A 46 8.03 22.10 -18.05
CA GLU A 46 7.20 20.90 -18.08
C GLU A 46 6.01 21.01 -17.12
N LYS A 47 4.89 20.39 -17.48
CA LYS A 47 3.72 20.31 -16.59
C LYS A 47 3.89 19.16 -15.63
N LEU A 48 3.74 19.45 -14.34
CA LEU A 48 3.81 18.47 -13.26
C LEU A 48 2.48 18.44 -12.50
N LEU A 49 2.07 17.24 -12.08
CA LEU A 49 1.09 17.06 -11.04
C LEU A 49 1.78 17.30 -9.71
N TYR A 50 1.28 18.25 -8.94
CA TYR A 50 1.63 18.48 -7.55
C TYR A 50 0.54 17.92 -6.66
N MET A 51 0.91 17.11 -5.67
CA MET A 51 0.02 16.66 -4.60
C MET A 51 0.70 16.89 -3.25
N ASN A 52 -0.07 17.36 -2.28
CA ASN A 52 0.39 17.54 -0.91
C ASN A 52 -0.69 17.08 0.07
N VAL A 53 -0.34 16.16 0.95
CA VAL A 53 -1.16 15.73 2.08
C VAL A 53 -0.56 16.31 3.33
N CYS A 54 -1.28 17.22 3.98
CA CYS A 54 -0.88 17.91 5.21
C CYS A 54 -1.74 17.42 6.37
N ASP A 55 -1.12 17.19 7.52
CA ASP A 55 -1.81 16.87 8.77
C ASP A 55 -1.45 17.86 9.88
N THR A 56 -2.25 17.87 10.94
CA THR A 56 -1.97 18.61 12.18
C THR A 56 -1.57 17.69 13.32
N GLY A 57 -0.98 16.55 13.02
CA GLY A 57 -0.48 15.57 13.96
C GLY A 57 0.79 16.01 14.69
N HIS A 58 1.49 15.06 15.29
CA HIS A 58 2.70 15.36 16.06
C HIS A 58 3.93 15.71 15.19
N GLY A 59 3.82 15.61 13.87
CA GLY A 59 4.93 15.81 12.94
C GLY A 59 5.94 14.67 12.94
N LEU A 60 7.08 14.92 12.31
CA LEU A 60 8.17 13.96 12.11
C LEU A 60 9.41 14.42 12.89
N VAL A 61 10.20 13.48 13.38
CA VAL A 61 11.51 13.79 13.95
C VAL A 61 12.46 14.17 12.82
N ALA A 62 13.28 15.19 13.01
CA ALA A 62 14.17 15.70 11.97
C ALA A 62 15.09 14.62 11.39
N GLU A 63 15.59 13.73 12.24
CA GLU A 63 16.44 12.60 11.87
C GLU A 63 15.74 11.53 11.03
N ASP A 64 14.39 11.51 11.07
CA ASP A 64 13.58 10.53 10.39
C ASP A 64 13.15 10.99 8.98
N LEU A 65 13.21 12.30 8.70
CA LEU A 65 12.66 12.90 7.47
C LEU A 65 13.16 12.26 6.16
N GLU A 66 14.41 11.81 6.14
CA GLU A 66 14.97 11.11 4.98
C GLU A 66 14.70 9.61 5.03
N LYS A 67 14.65 9.03 6.24
CA LYS A 67 14.58 7.59 6.48
C LYS A 67 13.14 7.03 6.44
N ILE A 68 12.12 7.87 6.64
CA ILE A 68 10.72 7.39 6.64
C ILE A 68 10.27 6.76 5.33
N PHE A 69 11.02 6.97 4.25
CA PHE A 69 10.82 6.33 2.96
C PHE A 69 11.65 5.06 2.77
N ASP A 70 12.47 4.68 3.75
CA ASP A 70 13.24 3.44 3.69
C ASP A 70 12.33 2.24 4.01
N ARG A 71 12.66 1.10 3.43
CA ARG A 71 11.90 -0.13 3.60
C ARG A 71 11.94 -0.59 5.06
N PHE A 72 10.77 -0.88 5.63
CA PHE A 72 10.58 -1.31 7.03
C PHE A 72 10.97 -0.28 8.09
N TYR A 73 11.25 0.94 7.69
CA TYR A 73 11.57 1.98 8.64
C TYR A 73 10.34 2.39 9.46
N GLN A 74 10.54 2.48 10.77
CA GLN A 74 9.57 2.98 11.74
C GLN A 74 10.29 3.91 12.71
N SER A 75 9.72 5.08 12.98
CA SER A 75 10.30 6.03 13.93
C SER A 75 10.26 5.46 15.35
N LYS A 76 11.43 5.34 16.00
CA LYS A 76 11.56 4.84 17.37
C LYS A 76 10.95 5.80 18.41
N LYS A 77 10.76 7.06 18.09
CA LYS A 77 10.19 8.08 18.99
C LYS A 77 8.66 8.17 18.93
N SER A 78 8.03 7.45 18.03
CA SER A 78 6.56 7.27 17.99
C SER A 78 6.00 6.59 19.25
N THR A 79 6.87 6.03 20.12
CA THR A 79 6.49 5.43 21.40
C THR A 79 6.00 6.43 22.45
N LYS A 80 6.18 7.73 22.26
CA LYS A 80 5.72 8.76 23.19
C LYS A 80 4.20 9.04 23.09
N TYR A 81 3.60 8.64 21.99
CA TYR A 81 2.16 8.68 21.76
C TYR A 81 1.72 7.32 21.20
N PRO A 82 1.52 6.31 22.07
CA PRO A 82 1.03 5.02 21.62
C PRO A 82 -0.38 5.21 21.07
N VAL A 83 -0.48 5.25 19.73
CA VAL A 83 -1.75 5.02 19.07
C VAL A 83 -2.04 3.54 19.29
N TYR A 84 -2.93 3.24 20.23
CA TYR A 84 -3.32 1.90 20.59
C TYR A 84 -3.67 1.08 19.32
N GLY A 85 -2.93 -0.01 19.08
CA GLY A 85 -3.33 -1.09 18.18
C GLY A 85 -2.86 -1.02 16.73
N GLN A 86 -2.07 -0.04 16.27
CA GLN A 86 -1.64 0.02 14.86
C GLN A 86 -0.14 0.28 14.69
N SER A 87 0.64 -0.77 14.82
CA SER A 87 2.02 -0.78 14.29
C SER A 87 1.93 -0.78 12.76
N GLY A 88 2.46 0.23 12.10
CA GLY A 88 2.57 0.24 10.63
C GLY A 88 3.68 -0.70 10.19
N THR A 89 3.57 -1.28 8.99
CA THR A 89 4.59 -2.22 8.44
C THR A 89 5.88 -1.54 7.99
N GLY A 90 5.93 -0.21 7.96
CA GLY A 90 7.07 0.54 7.39
C GLY A 90 7.23 0.40 5.88
N ILE A 91 6.20 -0.10 5.17
CA ILE A 91 6.25 -0.35 3.72
C ILE A 91 5.48 0.73 2.94
N GLY A 92 4.45 1.33 3.54
CA GLY A 92 3.56 2.25 2.83
C GLY A 92 4.29 3.44 2.20
N LEU A 93 5.12 4.16 2.94
CA LEU A 93 5.89 5.30 2.43
C LEU A 93 7.00 4.88 1.47
N PHE A 94 7.68 3.76 1.74
CA PHE A 94 8.64 3.17 0.79
C PHE A 94 7.98 2.91 -0.57
N LEU A 95 6.79 2.31 -0.57
CA LEU A 95 6.05 2.07 -1.80
C LEU A 95 5.65 3.36 -2.49
N CYS A 96 5.17 4.36 -1.75
CA CYS A 96 4.86 5.68 -2.32
C CYS A 96 6.07 6.25 -3.06
N LYS A 97 7.24 6.24 -2.43
CA LYS A 97 8.50 6.70 -3.04
C LYS A 97 8.83 5.90 -4.31
N ARG A 98 8.69 4.57 -4.25
CA ARG A 98 8.99 3.69 -5.39
C ARG A 98 8.05 3.93 -6.57
N ILE A 99 6.73 4.04 -6.30
CA ILE A 99 5.73 4.33 -7.33
C ILE A 99 6.02 5.70 -7.98
N VAL A 100 6.18 6.74 -7.18
CA VAL A 100 6.43 8.10 -7.67
C VAL A 100 7.71 8.14 -8.51
N TYR A 101 8.79 7.52 -8.03
CA TYR A 101 10.06 7.44 -8.76
C TYR A 101 9.93 6.70 -10.11
N LEU A 102 9.25 5.56 -10.15
CA LEU A 102 9.00 4.81 -11.40
C LEU A 102 8.18 5.60 -12.43
N HIS A 103 7.45 6.63 -11.99
CA HIS A 103 6.71 7.54 -12.86
C HIS A 103 7.48 8.83 -13.18
N GLY A 104 8.79 8.87 -12.86
CA GLY A 104 9.65 10.03 -13.12
C GLY A 104 9.38 11.21 -12.20
N GLY A 105 8.79 10.96 -11.02
CA GLY A 105 8.45 11.97 -10.03
C GLY A 105 9.34 11.92 -8.79
N GLU A 106 9.06 12.84 -7.87
CA GLU A 106 9.73 12.95 -6.57
C GLU A 106 8.70 13.07 -5.45
N ILE A 107 9.00 12.48 -4.28
CA ILE A 107 8.22 12.60 -3.06
C ILE A 107 9.14 12.91 -1.88
N PHE A 108 8.72 13.79 -1.02
CA PHE A 108 9.43 14.15 0.19
C PHE A 108 8.47 14.58 1.30
N ALA A 109 8.95 14.53 2.54
CA ALA A 109 8.21 14.94 3.72
C ALA A 109 8.85 16.17 4.39
N ARG A 110 8.03 16.97 5.04
CA ARG A 110 8.45 18.09 5.86
C ARG A 110 7.52 18.26 7.05
N ASN A 111 8.03 18.85 8.11
CA ASN A 111 7.17 19.34 9.19
C ASN A 111 6.51 20.67 8.79
N ASN A 112 5.29 20.86 9.22
CA ASN A 112 4.56 22.11 9.06
C ASN A 112 5.08 23.16 10.06
N HIS A 113 4.93 24.45 9.76
CA HIS A 113 5.47 25.53 10.61
C HIS A 113 4.89 25.53 12.03
N ARG A 114 3.63 25.15 12.21
CA ARG A 114 2.97 25.15 13.52
C ARG A 114 2.98 23.76 14.13
N GLN A 115 2.40 22.79 13.45
CA GLN A 115 2.26 21.42 13.93
C GLN A 115 1.92 20.48 12.77
N GLY A 116 2.35 19.20 12.87
CA GLY A 116 2.05 18.16 11.90
C GLY A 116 3.08 18.04 10.79
N ALA A 117 2.82 17.15 9.87
CA ALA A 117 3.67 16.85 8.72
C ALA A 117 2.98 17.17 7.39
N SER A 118 3.76 17.31 6.34
CA SER A 118 3.28 17.37 4.97
C SER A 118 4.09 16.47 4.07
N PHE A 119 3.39 15.65 3.30
CA PHE A 119 3.95 14.75 2.29
C PHE A 119 3.66 15.33 0.92
N ARG A 120 4.71 15.75 0.22
CA ARG A 120 4.63 16.45 -1.07
C ARG A 120 5.17 15.57 -2.16
N MET A 121 4.48 15.51 -3.28
CA MET A 121 4.99 14.84 -4.46
C MET A 121 4.79 15.65 -5.73
N PHE A 122 5.68 15.43 -6.66
CA PHE A 122 5.64 15.96 -8.03
C PHE A 122 5.77 14.82 -9.01
N MET A 123 4.96 14.83 -10.06
CA MET A 123 5.06 13.85 -11.14
C MET A 123 4.81 14.49 -12.50
N PRO A 124 5.50 14.06 -13.56
CA PRO A 124 5.21 14.52 -14.91
C PRO A 124 3.77 14.25 -15.31
N LEU A 125 3.05 15.28 -15.76
CA LEU A 125 1.74 15.13 -16.40
C LEU A 125 1.92 14.65 -17.82
N ILE A 126 1.21 13.57 -18.15
CA ILE A 126 1.22 13.06 -19.52
C ILE A 126 0.25 13.91 -20.35
N PRO A 127 0.66 14.36 -21.54
CA PRO A 127 -0.24 15.06 -22.46
C PRO A 127 -1.46 14.18 -22.77
N GLY A 128 -2.65 14.75 -22.65
CA GLY A 128 -3.92 14.09 -23.00
C GLY A 128 -4.76 13.61 -21.81
N VAL A 129 -4.26 13.69 -20.57
CA VAL A 129 -5.09 13.46 -19.38
C VAL A 129 -5.77 14.77 -18.99
N ARG A 130 -7.09 14.88 -19.18
CA ARG A 130 -7.89 15.97 -18.59
C ARG A 130 -8.12 15.64 -17.12
N VAL A 131 -7.66 16.50 -16.23
CA VAL A 131 -8.07 16.51 -14.83
C VAL A 131 -9.39 17.28 -14.76
N GLU A 132 -10.51 16.58 -14.65
CA GLU A 132 -11.79 17.23 -14.38
C GLU A 132 -11.80 17.64 -12.90
N THR A 133 -11.72 18.92 -12.64
CA THR A 133 -11.90 19.50 -11.31
C THR A 133 -13.39 19.74 -11.10
N ASN A 134 -14.12 18.74 -10.68
CA ASN A 134 -15.52 18.88 -10.28
C ASN A 134 -15.61 18.91 -8.76
N GLY A 135 -15.90 20.09 -8.22
CA GLY A 135 -16.56 20.30 -6.95
C GLY A 135 -15.75 20.02 -5.68
N GLU A 136 -16.05 20.78 -4.68
CA GLU A 136 -15.60 20.57 -3.29
C GLU A 136 -15.98 19.16 -2.82
N VAL A 137 -15.00 18.33 -2.55
CA VAL A 137 -15.20 17.03 -1.90
C VAL A 137 -15.32 17.27 -0.40
N VAL A 138 -16.54 17.37 0.08
CA VAL A 138 -16.84 17.35 1.51
C VAL A 138 -16.67 15.92 2.01
N VAL A 139 -15.55 15.62 2.63
CA VAL A 139 -15.33 14.33 3.29
C VAL A 139 -16.02 14.36 4.64
N GLN A 140 -17.17 13.70 4.76
CA GLN A 140 -17.79 13.45 6.06
C GLN A 140 -17.04 12.34 6.79
N PRO A 141 -16.72 12.50 8.10
CA PRO A 141 -15.76 11.62 8.81
C PRO A 141 -16.28 10.21 9.14
N ASN A 142 -17.48 9.81 8.76
CA ASN A 142 -18.09 8.57 9.23
C ASN A 142 -18.41 7.51 8.19
N ASN A 143 -17.95 7.62 6.94
CA ASN A 143 -18.18 6.58 5.96
C ASN A 143 -16.95 6.42 5.03
N VAL A 144 -15.93 5.72 5.50
CA VAL A 144 -15.01 5.04 4.58
C VAL A 144 -15.72 3.75 4.14
N TYR A 145 -16.76 3.90 3.34
CA TYR A 145 -17.26 2.77 2.56
C TYR A 145 -16.24 2.51 1.46
N LEU A 146 -15.51 1.44 1.60
CA LEU A 146 -14.97 0.74 0.44
C LEU A 146 -16.21 0.34 -0.39
N PRO A 147 -16.34 0.77 -1.65
CA PRO A 147 -17.43 0.32 -2.48
C PRO A 147 -17.28 -1.18 -2.71
N ASP A 148 -18.16 -1.95 -2.12
CA ASP A 148 -18.30 -3.40 -2.34
C ASP A 148 -18.97 -3.72 -3.70
N THR A 149 -19.10 -2.72 -4.56
CA THR A 149 -19.78 -2.89 -5.84
C THR A 149 -19.04 -2.21 -6.99
N LEU A 150 -17.98 -2.85 -7.44
CA LEU A 150 -17.68 -2.90 -8.86
C LEU A 150 -17.80 -4.37 -9.26
N GLN A 151 -19.00 -4.78 -9.62
CA GLN A 151 -19.19 -5.93 -10.46
C GLN A 151 -18.72 -5.52 -11.87
N PRO A 152 -17.65 -6.06 -12.40
CA PRO A 152 -17.46 -6.12 -13.83
C PRO A 152 -18.18 -7.39 -14.27
N GLU A 153 -19.23 -7.22 -15.02
CA GLU A 153 -19.64 -8.25 -15.96
C GLU A 153 -18.53 -8.40 -16.98
N ASP A 154 -17.57 -9.25 -16.69
CA ASP A 154 -16.69 -9.80 -17.71
C ASP A 154 -16.38 -11.24 -17.33
N THR A 155 -16.90 -12.17 -18.14
CA THR A 155 -16.81 -13.62 -18.04
C THR A 155 -15.40 -14.15 -18.39
N GLN A 156 -14.35 -13.45 -18.00
CA GLN A 156 -13.00 -14.00 -18.03
C GLN A 156 -12.72 -14.69 -16.70
N LYS A 157 -12.39 -15.97 -16.80
CA LYS A 157 -11.94 -16.78 -15.67
C LYS A 157 -10.69 -16.14 -15.07
N LYS A 158 -10.85 -15.41 -13.96
CA LYS A 158 -9.73 -14.78 -13.26
C LYS A 158 -8.92 -15.84 -12.54
N GLU A 159 -7.61 -15.80 -12.67
CA GLU A 159 -6.70 -16.63 -11.88
C GLU A 159 -6.89 -16.37 -10.40
N THR A 160 -6.74 -17.41 -9.60
CA THR A 160 -6.95 -17.40 -8.15
C THR A 160 -5.63 -17.39 -7.43
N ILE A 161 -5.40 -16.37 -6.60
CA ILE A 161 -4.19 -16.23 -5.78
C ILE A 161 -4.55 -16.41 -4.31
N LEU A 162 -3.80 -17.27 -3.61
CA LEU A 162 -3.85 -17.41 -2.16
C LEU A 162 -2.74 -16.56 -1.52
N ILE A 163 -3.12 -15.63 -0.68
CA ILE A 163 -2.22 -14.78 0.11
C ILE A 163 -2.12 -15.37 1.51
N VAL A 164 -0.90 -15.69 1.96
CA VAL A 164 -0.65 -16.27 3.28
C VAL A 164 0.29 -15.35 4.04
N GLU A 165 -0.23 -14.67 5.07
CA GLU A 165 0.49 -13.62 5.81
C GLU A 165 -0.18 -13.46 7.17
N ASP A 166 0.57 -13.58 8.28
CA ASP A 166 0.02 -13.49 9.63
C ASP A 166 -0.35 -12.06 10.01
N ASN A 167 0.41 -11.09 9.53
CA ASN A 167 0.14 -9.70 9.76
C ASN A 167 -1.05 -9.20 8.92
N LYS A 168 -2.16 -8.86 9.58
CA LYS A 168 -3.39 -8.42 8.92
C LYS A 168 -3.21 -7.18 8.03
N ASP A 169 -2.37 -6.25 8.44
CA ASP A 169 -2.13 -5.01 7.67
C ASP A 169 -1.35 -5.32 6.38
N MET A 170 -0.34 -6.20 6.49
CA MET A 170 0.44 -6.67 5.34
C MET A 170 -0.45 -7.50 4.40
N ARG A 171 -1.25 -8.41 4.93
CA ARG A 171 -2.19 -9.22 4.13
C ARG A 171 -3.18 -8.33 3.38
N SER A 172 -3.80 -7.35 4.07
CA SER A 172 -4.69 -6.37 3.44
C SER A 172 -3.97 -5.54 2.39
N TYR A 173 -2.71 -5.22 2.62
CA TYR A 173 -1.89 -4.51 1.66
C TYR A 173 -1.66 -5.33 0.38
N ILE A 174 -1.20 -6.59 0.51
CA ILE A 174 -1.01 -7.50 -0.65
C ILE A 174 -2.33 -7.66 -1.40
N ARG A 175 -3.44 -7.85 -0.67
CA ARG A 175 -4.79 -7.89 -1.26
C ARG A 175 -5.08 -6.65 -2.10
N THR A 176 -4.80 -5.45 -1.59
CA THR A 176 -5.05 -4.19 -2.32
C THR A 176 -4.28 -4.10 -3.64
N LEU A 177 -3.11 -4.74 -3.71
CA LEU A 177 -2.30 -4.80 -4.93
C LEU A 177 -2.90 -5.69 -6.00
N LEU A 178 -3.59 -6.75 -5.60
CA LEU A 178 -4.03 -7.85 -6.47
C LEU A 178 -5.54 -7.80 -6.77
N VAL A 179 -6.32 -7.15 -5.89
CA VAL A 179 -7.78 -7.02 -6.06
C VAL A 179 -8.12 -6.31 -7.38
N GLY A 180 -9.13 -6.81 -8.06
CA GLY A 180 -9.56 -6.29 -9.37
C GLY A 180 -9.01 -7.09 -10.55
N ASN A 181 -7.79 -7.65 -10.46
CA ASN A 181 -7.20 -8.46 -11.52
C ASN A 181 -7.34 -9.97 -11.27
N TYR A 182 -7.37 -10.39 -10.00
CA TYR A 182 -7.35 -11.78 -9.57
C TYR A 182 -8.48 -12.07 -8.59
N ARG A 183 -8.88 -13.35 -8.51
CA ARG A 183 -9.69 -13.88 -7.42
C ARG A 183 -8.74 -14.13 -6.23
N LEU A 184 -9.09 -13.69 -5.03
CA LEU A 184 -8.20 -13.76 -3.89
C LEU A 184 -8.79 -14.62 -2.78
N PHE A 185 -7.95 -15.51 -2.22
CA PHE A 185 -8.11 -16.11 -0.91
C PHE A 185 -7.05 -15.58 0.04
N GLU A 186 -7.35 -15.59 1.32
CA GLU A 186 -6.48 -15.09 2.36
C GLU A 186 -6.37 -16.11 3.48
N ALA A 187 -5.17 -16.30 4.03
CA ALA A 187 -4.89 -17.14 5.18
C ALA A 187 -3.95 -16.41 6.15
N GLY A 188 -4.14 -16.61 7.43
CA GLY A 188 -3.31 -16.03 8.50
C GLY A 188 -2.10 -16.88 8.86
N ASP A 189 -2.06 -18.13 8.44
CA ASP A 189 -0.95 -19.07 8.66
C ASP A 189 -0.97 -20.19 7.63
N GLY A 190 0.08 -21.03 7.67
CA GLY A 190 0.22 -22.15 6.73
C GLY A 190 -0.84 -23.25 6.90
N GLN A 191 -1.42 -23.42 8.09
CA GLN A 191 -2.44 -24.44 8.32
C GLN A 191 -3.77 -24.03 7.66
N GLU A 192 -4.20 -22.78 7.83
CA GLU A 192 -5.36 -22.22 7.15
C GLU A 192 -5.18 -22.26 5.63
N ALA A 193 -3.97 -21.96 5.15
CA ALA A 193 -3.64 -22.04 3.73
C ALA A 193 -3.83 -23.43 3.14
N LEU A 194 -3.39 -24.49 3.84
CA LEU A 194 -3.61 -25.89 3.40
C LEU A 194 -5.09 -26.24 3.30
N GLU A 195 -5.91 -25.78 4.23
CA GLU A 195 -7.36 -26.02 4.17
C GLU A 195 -8.01 -25.37 2.98
N ILE A 196 -7.56 -24.14 2.63
CA ILE A 196 -8.08 -23.43 1.46
C ILE A 196 -7.69 -24.16 0.18
N VAL A 197 -6.44 -24.59 0.04
CA VAL A 197 -5.95 -25.30 -1.16
C VAL A 197 -6.65 -26.67 -1.35
N GLN A 198 -7.09 -27.32 -0.27
CA GLN A 198 -7.86 -28.56 -0.35
C GLN A 198 -9.29 -28.35 -0.85
N LYS A 199 -9.87 -27.19 -0.60
CA LYS A 199 -11.29 -26.88 -0.92
C LYS A 199 -11.46 -26.09 -2.21
N HIS A 200 -10.42 -25.39 -2.65
CA HIS A 200 -10.48 -24.45 -3.77
C HIS A 200 -9.31 -24.64 -4.74
N THR A 201 -9.55 -24.37 -6.00
CA THR A 201 -8.48 -24.30 -7.01
C THR A 201 -7.72 -23.00 -6.83
N VAL A 202 -6.41 -23.08 -6.65
CA VAL A 202 -5.50 -21.97 -6.49
C VAL A 202 -4.44 -22.04 -7.60
N ASP A 203 -4.23 -20.92 -8.30
CA ASP A 203 -3.29 -20.83 -9.42
C ASP A 203 -1.90 -20.32 -8.98
N LEU A 204 -1.81 -19.62 -7.84
CA LEU A 204 -0.57 -19.11 -7.25
C LEU A 204 -0.73 -18.97 -5.74
N ILE A 205 0.31 -19.36 -4.99
CA ILE A 205 0.42 -19.07 -3.56
C ILE A 205 1.49 -18.01 -3.36
N VAL A 206 1.16 -16.95 -2.61
CA VAL A 206 2.08 -15.89 -2.15
C VAL A 206 2.11 -15.93 -0.64
N SER A 207 3.24 -16.35 -0.06
CA SER A 207 3.36 -16.62 1.39
C SER A 207 4.51 -15.84 2.00
N ASP A 208 4.30 -15.30 3.21
CA ASP A 208 5.43 -14.90 4.05
C ASP A 208 6.22 -16.15 4.49
N LEU A 209 7.49 -15.92 4.80
CA LEU A 209 8.39 -16.96 5.32
C LEU A 209 8.13 -17.23 6.80
N MET A 210 7.96 -16.17 7.60
CA MET A 210 7.95 -16.25 9.06
C MET A 210 6.53 -16.04 9.60
N MET A 211 5.81 -17.15 9.81
CA MET A 211 4.44 -17.13 10.33
C MET A 211 4.30 -18.09 11.53
N PRO A 212 3.36 -17.83 12.47
CA PRO A 212 3.06 -18.76 13.55
C PRO A 212 2.39 -20.04 13.03
N VAL A 213 2.30 -21.07 13.86
CA VAL A 213 1.66 -22.36 13.62
C VAL A 213 2.37 -23.16 12.54
N MET A 214 2.43 -22.67 11.30
CA MET A 214 3.15 -23.27 10.18
C MET A 214 3.77 -22.15 9.34
N ASP A 215 5.09 -22.17 9.25
CA ASP A 215 5.85 -21.21 8.46
C ASP A 215 5.75 -21.46 6.94
N GLY A 216 6.22 -20.47 6.15
CA GLY A 216 6.14 -20.54 4.70
C GLY A 216 6.99 -21.65 4.08
N MET A 217 8.11 -22.07 4.74
CA MET A 217 8.94 -23.16 4.25
C MET A 217 8.22 -24.50 4.41
N GLU A 218 7.66 -24.75 5.58
CA GLU A 218 6.91 -25.99 5.86
C GLU A 218 5.64 -26.05 4.99
N LEU A 219 4.93 -24.92 4.82
CA LEU A 219 3.80 -24.85 3.91
C LEU A 219 4.22 -25.20 2.46
N SER A 220 5.29 -24.58 1.96
CA SER A 220 5.82 -24.85 0.62
C SER A 220 6.18 -26.32 0.44
N ARG A 221 6.84 -26.93 1.44
CA ARG A 221 7.19 -28.35 1.42
C ARG A 221 5.95 -29.22 1.30
N ARG A 222 4.91 -29.02 2.12
CA ARG A 222 3.65 -29.79 2.08
C ARG A 222 2.90 -29.64 0.78
N ILE A 223 2.85 -28.43 0.22
CA ILE A 223 2.23 -28.16 -1.09
C ILE A 223 2.97 -28.94 -2.19
N LYS A 224 4.31 -28.98 -2.16
CA LYS A 224 5.12 -29.63 -3.20
C LYS A 224 5.18 -31.15 -3.08
N GLU A 225 5.07 -31.70 -1.88
CA GLU A 225 5.01 -33.14 -1.63
C GLU A 225 3.68 -33.78 -2.00
N ASN A 226 2.60 -33.04 -2.07
CA ASN A 226 1.28 -33.54 -2.44
C ASN A 226 1.06 -33.45 -3.96
N LEU A 227 0.88 -34.59 -4.62
CA LEU A 227 0.68 -34.69 -6.07
C LEU A 227 -0.45 -33.80 -6.61
N ALA A 228 -1.52 -33.61 -5.82
CA ALA A 228 -2.65 -32.79 -6.24
C ALA A 228 -2.34 -31.29 -6.25
N THR A 229 -1.35 -30.81 -5.51
CA THR A 229 -1.04 -29.40 -5.32
C THR A 229 0.40 -29.03 -5.73
N SER A 230 1.25 -30.01 -6.04
CA SER A 230 2.68 -29.81 -6.36
C SER A 230 2.91 -28.92 -7.58
N HIS A 231 1.92 -28.84 -8.49
CA HIS A 231 1.97 -28.02 -9.69
C HIS A 231 1.75 -26.51 -9.39
N ILE A 232 1.15 -26.17 -8.22
CA ILE A 232 0.84 -24.77 -7.88
C ILE A 232 2.15 -24.00 -7.68
N PRO A 233 2.39 -22.89 -8.43
CA PRO A 233 3.51 -22.00 -8.19
C PRO A 233 3.47 -21.42 -6.77
N PHE A 234 4.65 -21.33 -6.14
CA PHE A 234 4.77 -20.82 -4.77
C PHE A 234 5.78 -19.66 -4.75
N LEU A 235 5.32 -18.48 -4.38
CA LEU A 235 6.15 -17.30 -4.21
C LEU A 235 6.34 -17.02 -2.73
N MET A 236 7.59 -17.04 -2.27
CA MET A 236 7.93 -16.75 -0.88
C MET A 236 8.35 -15.28 -0.73
N LEU A 237 7.71 -14.57 0.17
CA LEU A 237 8.08 -13.22 0.55
C LEU A 237 9.04 -13.32 1.74
N THR A 238 10.27 -12.87 1.58
CA THR A 238 11.23 -12.84 2.68
C THR A 238 11.58 -11.41 3.03
N ALA A 239 11.52 -11.07 4.32
CA ALA A 239 12.17 -9.87 4.82
C ALA A 239 13.67 -10.18 4.94
N LEU A 240 14.49 -9.66 4.05
CA LEU A 240 15.93 -9.65 4.27
C LEU A 240 16.20 -8.81 5.53
N ARG A 241 16.44 -9.44 6.67
CA ARG A 241 17.16 -8.79 7.75
C ARG A 241 18.57 -8.54 7.24
N SER A 242 18.91 -7.29 6.97
CA SER A 242 20.31 -6.91 6.87
C SER A 242 20.91 -7.01 8.28
N ASP A 243 21.42 -8.17 8.62
CA ASP A 243 22.38 -8.29 9.72
C ASP A 243 23.63 -7.53 9.28
N VAL A 244 23.69 -6.25 9.65
CA VAL A 244 24.93 -5.49 9.65
C VAL A 244 25.63 -5.89 10.95
N GLN A 245 26.63 -6.76 10.83
CA GLN A 245 27.69 -6.93 11.83
C GLN A 245 28.49 -5.63 11.97
#